data_7f0eb7c887b7b5dac7b2d84e66120917
#
_entry.id   7f0eb7c887b7b5dac7b2d84e66120917
#
_cell.length_a   1.000
_cell.length_b   1.000
_cell.length_c   1.000
_cell.angle_alpha   90.00
_cell.angle_beta   90.00
_cell.angle_gamma   90.00
#
_symmetry.space_group_name_H-M   'P 1'
#
loop_
_entity.id
_entity.type
_entity.pdbx_description
1 polymer ?
#
loop_
_entity_poly.entity_id
_entity_poly.type
_entity_poly.pdbx_seq_one_letter_code
_entity_poly.pdbx_strand_id
1 'polypeptide(L)'
;MQLIHEVLEEFGIDSHVVELLPSTREATEALLHAEGWVDLIIPRGSSNLIQYVRHEATVPVIETGAGICHTYFDKAGDLTKGTAIVNNAKTRRVSVCNAMDCLLLHRARWQICRHCVLLWRKAG
;
A
#
# COMPACT_ATOMS: atom_id res chain seq x y z
N MET A 1 18.97 10.09 -3.32
CA MET A 1 19.96 9.37 -4.17
C MET A 1 21.37 9.57 -3.65
N GLN A 2 21.85 10.79 -3.43
CA GLN A 2 23.24 11.07 -3.02
C GLN A 2 23.73 10.19 -1.86
N LEU A 3 23.00 10.10 -0.75
CA LEU A 3 23.37 9.24 0.39
C LEU A 3 23.49 7.75 0.04
N ILE A 4 22.66 7.27 -0.90
CA ILE A 4 22.74 5.88 -1.35
C ILE A 4 24.01 5.66 -2.16
N HIS A 5 24.34 6.59 -3.06
CA HIS A 5 25.56 6.53 -3.87
C HIS A 5 26.81 6.57 -2.98
N GLU A 6 26.87 7.49 -2.01
CA GLU A 6 27.98 7.59 -1.04
C GLU A 6 28.20 6.26 -0.30
N VAL A 7 27.12 5.63 0.17
CA VAL A 7 27.24 4.31 0.85
C VAL A 7 27.68 3.21 -0.11
N LEU A 8 27.15 3.18 -1.33
CA LEU A 8 27.56 2.17 -2.32
C LEU A 8 29.05 2.28 -2.64
N GLU A 9 29.57 3.50 -2.82
CA GLU A 9 30.99 3.77 -3.07
C GLU A 9 31.88 3.34 -1.89
N GLU A 10 31.47 3.54 -0.64
CA GLU A 10 32.20 3.06 0.54
C GLU A 10 32.39 1.54 0.55
N PHE A 11 31.43 0.80 -0.04
CA PHE A 11 31.53 -0.66 -0.19
C PHE A 11 32.13 -1.11 -1.52
N GLY A 12 32.64 -0.18 -2.33
CA GLY A 12 33.24 -0.48 -3.65
C GLY A 12 32.22 -0.97 -4.68
N ILE A 13 30.94 -0.61 -4.49
CA ILE A 13 29.85 -0.94 -5.42
C ILE A 13 29.64 0.27 -6.35
N ASP A 14 29.45 0.00 -7.64
CA ASP A 14 29.15 1.04 -8.61
C ASP A 14 27.86 1.78 -8.20
N SER A 15 27.94 3.10 -8.04
CA SER A 15 26.79 3.92 -7.64
C SER A 15 25.63 3.87 -8.66
N HIS A 16 25.91 3.56 -9.93
CA HIS A 16 24.91 3.42 -10.99
C HIS A 16 24.00 2.18 -10.88
N VAL A 17 24.22 1.28 -9.90
CA VAL A 17 23.31 0.16 -9.65
C VAL A 17 21.93 0.61 -9.13
N VAL A 18 21.83 1.86 -8.66
CA VAL A 18 20.57 2.50 -8.27
C VAL A 18 20.51 3.90 -8.84
N GLU A 19 19.53 4.15 -9.70
CA GLU A 19 19.35 5.45 -10.35
C GLU A 19 17.94 6.00 -10.13
N LEU A 20 17.83 7.32 -10.11
CA LEU A 20 16.57 8.03 -10.04
C LEU A 20 16.28 8.72 -11.38
N LEU A 21 15.27 8.25 -12.06
CA LEU A 21 14.82 8.89 -13.30
C LEU A 21 14.13 10.23 -13.02
N PRO A 22 14.13 11.15 -14.00
CA PRO A 22 13.37 12.39 -13.90
C PRO A 22 11.89 12.11 -13.59
N SER A 23 11.29 12.90 -12.70
CA SER A 23 9.88 12.77 -12.32
C SER A 23 8.95 13.43 -13.34
N THR A 24 9.19 13.20 -14.62
CA THR A 24 8.39 13.75 -15.72
C THR A 24 7.53 12.65 -16.36
N ARG A 25 6.48 13.07 -17.04
CA ARG A 25 5.60 12.13 -17.75
C ARG A 25 6.33 11.47 -18.93
N GLU A 26 7.11 12.24 -19.64
CA GLU A 26 7.93 11.78 -20.78
C GLU A 26 8.92 10.69 -20.35
N ALA A 27 9.60 10.87 -19.20
CA ALA A 27 10.50 9.84 -18.66
C ALA A 27 9.74 8.56 -18.27
N THR A 28 8.54 8.70 -17.73
CA THR A 28 7.67 7.54 -17.42
C THR A 28 7.27 6.82 -18.70
N GLU A 29 6.80 7.54 -19.72
CA GLU A 29 6.43 6.94 -21.01
C GLU A 29 7.61 6.24 -21.69
N ALA A 30 8.80 6.88 -21.70
CA ALA A 30 10.01 6.27 -22.23
C ALA A 30 10.36 4.97 -21.49
N LEU A 31 10.22 4.93 -20.16
CA LEU A 31 10.46 3.73 -19.36
C LEU A 31 9.50 2.59 -19.70
N LEU A 32 8.21 2.90 -19.91
CA LEU A 32 7.19 1.89 -20.23
C LEU A 32 7.47 1.16 -21.54
N HIS A 33 8.20 1.79 -22.46
CA HIS A 33 8.55 1.26 -23.78
C HIS A 33 10.03 0.91 -23.95
N ALA A 34 10.79 0.87 -22.85
CA ALA A 34 12.24 0.63 -22.89
C ALA A 34 12.59 -0.86 -23.01
N GLU A 35 12.00 -1.55 -23.99
CA GLU A 35 12.33 -2.95 -24.29
C GLU A 35 13.81 -3.14 -24.58
N GLY A 36 14.38 -4.20 -24.03
CA GLY A 36 15.81 -4.49 -24.16
C GLY A 36 16.74 -3.67 -23.24
N TRP A 37 16.20 -2.65 -22.57
CA TRP A 37 16.89 -1.87 -21.55
C TRP A 37 16.33 -2.10 -20.14
N VAL A 38 15.03 -2.42 -20.05
CA VAL A 38 14.33 -2.68 -18.81
C VAL A 38 13.70 -4.07 -18.88
N ASP A 39 14.03 -4.93 -17.94
CA ASP A 39 13.53 -6.30 -17.88
C ASP A 39 12.16 -6.38 -17.21
N LEU A 40 11.88 -5.49 -16.24
CA LEU A 40 10.69 -5.56 -15.42
C LEU A 40 10.30 -4.21 -14.84
N ILE A 41 9.00 -3.92 -14.84
CA ILE A 41 8.41 -2.74 -14.18
C ILE A 41 7.55 -3.19 -13.00
N ILE A 42 7.76 -2.57 -11.84
CA ILE A 42 6.94 -2.79 -10.63
C ILE A 42 6.30 -1.46 -10.24
N PRO A 43 5.09 -1.15 -10.76
CA PRO A 43 4.44 0.12 -10.48
C PRO A 43 3.94 0.20 -9.03
N ARG A 44 4.08 1.39 -8.43
CA ARG A 44 3.53 1.72 -7.12
C ARG A 44 2.82 3.06 -7.18
N GLY A 45 1.59 3.10 -6.72
CA GLY A 45 0.80 4.33 -6.72
C GLY A 45 -0.71 4.09 -6.71
N SER A 46 -1.46 5.04 -7.23
CA SER A 46 -2.92 4.95 -7.32
C SER A 46 -3.37 3.85 -8.31
N SER A 47 -4.60 3.38 -8.16
CA SER A 47 -5.18 2.42 -9.09
C SER A 47 -5.14 2.92 -10.54
N ASN A 48 -5.34 4.21 -10.76
CA ASN A 48 -5.28 4.80 -12.10
C ASN A 48 -3.87 4.70 -12.71
N LEU A 49 -2.82 4.95 -11.92
CA LEU A 49 -1.45 4.79 -12.38
C LEU A 49 -1.15 3.32 -12.73
N ILE A 50 -1.55 2.39 -11.86
CA ILE A 50 -1.33 0.95 -12.10
C ILE A 50 -2.05 0.50 -13.37
N GLN A 51 -3.30 0.91 -13.57
CA GLN A 51 -4.04 0.61 -14.79
C GLN A 51 -3.39 1.22 -16.03
N TYR A 52 -2.93 2.47 -15.94
CA TYR A 52 -2.21 3.12 -17.02
C TYR A 52 -0.95 2.33 -17.41
N VAL A 53 -0.09 2.01 -16.44
CA VAL A 53 1.13 1.21 -16.68
C VAL A 53 0.79 -0.14 -17.31
N ARG A 54 -0.24 -0.83 -16.80
CA ARG A 54 -0.68 -2.11 -17.32
C ARG A 54 -1.12 -2.06 -18.79
N HIS A 55 -1.75 -0.97 -19.20
CA HIS A 55 -2.25 -0.82 -20.59
C HIS A 55 -1.17 -0.33 -21.55
N GLU A 56 -0.29 0.54 -21.11
CA GLU A 56 0.68 1.21 -21.97
C GLU A 56 2.04 0.52 -22.02
N ALA A 57 2.44 -0.24 -20.97
CA ALA A 57 3.76 -0.83 -20.94
C ALA A 57 3.90 -1.96 -21.96
N THR A 58 4.97 -1.91 -22.75
CA THR A 58 5.44 -3.03 -23.58
C THR A 58 6.45 -3.90 -22.84
N VAL A 59 7.10 -3.34 -21.81
CA VAL A 59 7.95 -4.07 -20.86
C VAL A 59 7.10 -4.89 -19.90
N PRO A 60 7.54 -6.11 -19.49
CA PRO A 60 6.83 -6.92 -18.50
C PRO A 60 6.53 -6.16 -17.21
N VAL A 61 5.32 -6.31 -16.67
CA VAL A 61 4.86 -5.61 -15.46
C VAL A 61 4.43 -6.60 -14.38
N ILE A 62 4.93 -6.40 -13.16
CA ILE A 62 4.37 -7.06 -11.96
C ILE A 62 3.64 -6.02 -11.12
N GLU A 63 2.34 -6.12 -11.09
CA GLU A 63 1.49 -5.23 -10.30
C GLU A 63 0.91 -5.91 -9.05
N THR A 64 0.64 -5.11 -8.02
CA THR A 64 -0.15 -5.53 -6.86
C THR A 64 -1.52 -4.89 -6.95
N GLY A 65 -2.57 -5.70 -6.91
CA GLY A 65 -3.94 -5.20 -6.83
C GLY A 65 -4.22 -4.39 -5.55
N ALA A 66 -5.38 -3.75 -5.49
CA ALA A 66 -5.85 -3.10 -4.27
C ALA A 66 -6.03 -4.14 -3.15
N GLY A 67 -5.40 -3.90 -2.01
CA GLY A 67 -5.62 -4.69 -0.81
C GLY A 67 -6.92 -4.25 -0.13
N ILE A 68 -7.76 -5.20 0.29
CA ILE A 68 -8.92 -4.95 1.15
C ILE A 68 -8.63 -5.60 2.49
N CYS A 69 -8.36 -4.78 3.51
CA CYS A 69 -7.98 -5.28 4.83
C CYS A 69 -9.21 -5.66 5.65
N HIS A 70 -9.27 -6.92 6.06
CA HIS A 70 -10.32 -7.46 6.91
C HIS A 70 -9.79 -7.65 8.33
N THR A 71 -10.55 -7.20 9.30
CA THR A 71 -10.31 -7.51 10.72
C THR A 71 -11.40 -8.46 11.20
N TYR A 72 -11.03 -9.66 11.64
CA TYR A 72 -11.96 -10.60 12.24
C TYR A 72 -11.90 -10.54 13.76
N PHE A 73 -13.06 -10.37 14.40
CA PHE A 73 -13.20 -10.38 15.84
C PHE A 73 -13.93 -11.65 16.31
N ASP A 74 -13.17 -12.55 16.92
CA ASP A 74 -13.67 -13.85 17.38
C ASP A 74 -14.49 -13.76 18.66
N LYS A 75 -15.28 -14.83 18.92
CA LYS A 75 -16.06 -14.97 20.16
C LYS A 75 -15.22 -14.97 21.44
N ALA A 76 -13.98 -15.46 21.37
CA ALA A 76 -13.04 -15.50 22.47
C ALA A 76 -12.28 -14.19 22.70
N GLY A 77 -12.41 -13.23 21.78
CA GLY A 77 -11.71 -11.95 21.86
C GLY A 77 -12.15 -11.12 23.06
N ASP A 78 -11.19 -10.45 23.71
CA ASP A 78 -11.44 -9.49 24.78
C ASP A 78 -12.13 -8.25 24.23
N LEU A 79 -13.28 -7.86 24.80
CA LEU A 79 -14.09 -6.76 24.30
C LEU A 79 -13.41 -5.40 24.40
N THR A 80 -12.71 -5.14 25.49
CA THR A 80 -12.07 -3.85 25.73
C THR A 80 -10.89 -3.64 24.79
N LYS A 81 -10.00 -4.63 24.71
CA LYS A 81 -8.84 -4.61 23.80
C LYS A 81 -9.30 -4.60 22.36
N GLY A 82 -10.25 -5.44 22.00
CA GLY A 82 -10.75 -5.56 20.63
C GLY A 82 -11.40 -4.29 20.12
N THR A 83 -12.21 -3.62 20.95
CA THR A 83 -12.81 -2.33 20.58
C THR A 83 -11.73 -1.28 20.29
N ALA A 84 -10.69 -1.20 21.13
CA ALA A 84 -9.60 -0.27 20.94
C ALA A 84 -8.80 -0.57 19.65
N ILE A 85 -8.50 -1.86 19.40
CA ILE A 85 -7.79 -2.31 18.19
C ILE A 85 -8.59 -1.99 16.93
N VAL A 86 -9.86 -2.35 16.89
CA VAL A 86 -10.76 -2.11 15.76
C VAL A 86 -10.91 -0.61 15.48
N ASN A 87 -11.08 0.20 16.52
CA ASN A 87 -11.14 1.65 16.38
C ASN A 87 -9.84 2.21 15.81
N ASN A 88 -8.69 1.82 16.35
CA ASN A 88 -7.39 2.26 15.85
C ASN A 88 -7.14 1.82 14.40
N ALA A 89 -7.48 0.58 14.05
CA ALA A 89 -7.33 0.05 12.70
C ALA A 89 -8.15 0.84 11.66
N LYS A 90 -9.30 1.38 12.06
CA LYS A 90 -10.17 2.17 11.18
C LYS A 90 -9.82 3.65 11.13
N THR A 91 -9.40 4.25 12.24
CA THR A 91 -9.36 5.72 12.37
C THR A 91 -7.97 6.32 12.40
N ARG A 92 -6.94 5.54 12.73
CA ARG A 92 -5.58 6.06 12.88
C ARG A 92 -5.04 6.72 11.61
N ARG A 93 -5.18 6.06 10.47
CA ARG A 93 -4.68 6.56 9.17
C ARG A 93 -5.42 5.83 8.05
N VAL A 94 -6.49 6.41 7.58
CA VAL A 94 -7.41 5.76 6.62
C VAL A 94 -6.84 5.58 5.22
N SER A 95 -5.79 6.32 4.87
CA SER A 95 -5.19 6.30 3.53
C SER A 95 -4.08 5.27 3.34
N VAL A 96 -3.75 4.49 4.38
CA VAL A 96 -2.69 3.46 4.26
C VAL A 96 -3.28 2.11 3.85
N CYS A 97 -2.44 1.31 3.17
CA CYS A 97 -2.84 0.02 2.62
C CYS A 97 -3.25 -1.04 3.66
N ASN A 98 -2.95 -0.84 4.95
CA ASN A 98 -3.35 -1.71 6.06
C ASN A 98 -4.45 -1.09 6.95
N ALA A 99 -5.08 -0.01 6.54
CA ALA A 99 -6.28 0.48 7.21
C ALA A 99 -7.42 -0.53 7.05
N MET A 100 -8.23 -0.68 8.10
CA MET A 100 -9.32 -1.63 8.06
C MET A 100 -10.45 -1.16 7.13
N ASP A 101 -10.74 -1.95 6.10
CA ASP A 101 -11.88 -1.74 5.20
C ASP A 101 -13.11 -2.47 5.68
N CYS A 102 -12.95 -3.69 6.15
CA CYS A 102 -14.04 -4.56 6.54
C CYS A 102 -13.84 -5.13 7.95
N LEU A 103 -14.86 -5.05 8.77
CA LEU A 103 -14.91 -5.68 10.09
C LEU A 103 -15.82 -6.91 10.03
N LEU A 104 -15.23 -8.08 10.26
CA LEU A 104 -15.94 -9.35 10.40
C LEU A 104 -16.10 -9.67 11.88
N LEU A 105 -17.34 -9.87 12.33
CA LEU A 105 -17.66 -10.16 13.72
C LEU A 105 -18.22 -11.57 13.87
N HIS A 106 -17.70 -12.31 14.86
CA HIS A 106 -18.40 -13.52 15.30
C HIS A 106 -19.80 -13.15 15.82
N ARG A 107 -20.81 -13.94 15.47
CA ARG A 107 -22.22 -13.68 15.80
C ARG A 107 -22.46 -13.33 17.28
N ALA A 108 -21.75 -13.97 18.22
CA ALA A 108 -21.86 -13.69 19.65
C ALA A 108 -21.27 -12.32 20.06
N ARG A 109 -20.60 -11.61 19.17
CA ARG A 109 -19.92 -10.32 19.41
C ARG A 109 -20.56 -9.13 18.68
N TRP A 110 -21.75 -9.31 18.19
CA TRP A 110 -22.52 -8.27 17.50
C TRP A 110 -22.58 -6.92 18.24
N GLN A 111 -22.56 -6.94 19.57
CA GLN A 111 -22.60 -5.71 20.41
C GLN A 111 -21.43 -4.76 20.13
N ILE A 112 -20.27 -5.26 19.67
CA ILE A 112 -19.10 -4.43 19.28
C ILE A 112 -19.47 -3.51 18.13
N CYS A 113 -20.29 -3.94 17.19
CA CYS A 113 -20.69 -3.12 16.05
C CYS A 113 -21.30 -1.79 16.50
N ARG A 114 -22.20 -1.83 17.49
CA ARG A 114 -22.82 -0.60 18.04
C ARG A 114 -21.78 0.33 18.68
N HIS A 115 -20.80 -0.23 19.40
CA HIS A 115 -19.75 0.55 20.06
C HIS A 115 -18.81 1.22 19.04
N CYS A 116 -18.33 0.47 18.05
CA CYS A 116 -17.44 0.99 17.02
C CYS A 116 -18.12 2.05 16.15
N VAL A 117 -19.36 1.80 15.73
CA VAL A 117 -20.13 2.77 14.91
C VAL A 117 -20.36 4.09 15.67
N LEU A 118 -20.64 4.02 16.98
CA LEU A 118 -20.81 5.23 17.79
C LEU A 118 -19.50 6.01 17.95
N LEU A 119 -18.36 5.32 18.05
CA LEU A 119 -17.04 5.97 18.10
C LEU A 119 -16.71 6.65 16.77
N TRP A 120 -16.95 5.98 15.64
CA TRP A 120 -16.67 6.52 14.30
C TRP A 120 -17.55 7.72 13.95
N ARG A 121 -18.80 7.73 14.37
CA ARG A 121 -19.69 8.90 14.20
C ARG A 121 -19.23 10.15 14.97
N LYS A 122 -18.41 9.98 16.01
CA LYS A 122 -17.85 11.10 16.79
C LYS A 122 -16.52 11.58 16.25
N ALA A 123 -15.86 10.79 15.43
CA ALA A 123 -14.52 11.08 14.89
C ALA A 123 -14.57 11.75 13.50
N GLY A 124 -15.70 11.76 12.83
CA GLY A 124 -15.90 12.41 11.53
C GLY A 124 -16.93 13.48 11.55
#